data_5afc9610aa060ccf97d7bbe00d360ea0
#
_entry.id   5afc9610aa060ccf97d7bbe00d360ea0
#
_cell.length_a   1.000
_cell.length_b   1.000
_cell.length_c   1.000
_cell.angle_alpha   90.00
_cell.angle_beta   90.00
_cell.angle_gamma   90.00
#
_symmetry.space_group_name_H-M   'P 1'
#
loop_
_entity.id
_entity.type
_entity.pdbx_description
1 polymer ?
#
loop_
_entity_poly.entity_id
_entity_poly.type
_entity_poly.pdbx_seq_one_letter_code
_entity_poly.pdbx_strand_id
1 'polypeptide(L)'
;RVVVPFNISCGHCYFCNEQLYSQCETTRDRGKLAEAASLLGRGKGASLFGYTHVYGAVPGGQAEYLRVPQAHFGPVKVPEEAEGAPDERFLYLSDVLPTSWQAVAYADVPEDGTLGIWGLGPIGQMSARIAYHLGAGRVIGVDNVPERLTLAAKYGVETVDFSAVDDVKELVLEMTGGRGVDAAIDAVGMEASGSLIDSLLQTTKVQLDKAYALRQCIASIRRGGTLSISGVYAGPIQMFPLGDLFDMQIQVRQGQANVRRWVDDIMPLLNDDDPLGTEDLKTHEMPLEDAPLGYEIFQKKQDGAIKCVLKA
;
A
#
# COMPACT_ATOMS: atom_id res chain seq x y z
N ARG A 1 24.70 7.39 1.74
CA ARG A 1 23.27 7.61 1.51
C ARG A 1 22.42 6.72 2.41
N VAL A 2 21.22 7.18 2.77
CA VAL A 2 20.25 6.40 3.55
C VAL A 2 18.85 6.61 3.00
N VAL A 3 18.00 5.61 3.14
CA VAL A 3 16.55 5.72 2.95
C VAL A 3 15.89 5.76 4.32
N VAL A 4 14.97 6.69 4.52
CA VAL A 4 14.24 6.83 5.78
C VAL A 4 12.85 6.21 5.62
N PRO A 5 12.53 5.10 6.32
CA PRO A 5 11.21 4.50 6.33
C PRO A 5 10.13 5.45 6.84
N PHE A 6 8.90 5.33 6.37
CA PHE A 6 7.79 6.17 6.83
C PHE A 6 7.41 5.91 8.29
N ASN A 7 7.66 4.73 8.82
CA ASN A 7 7.42 4.38 10.22
C ASN A 7 8.71 4.52 11.07
N ILE A 8 8.52 4.93 12.30
CA ILE A 8 9.61 5.20 13.25
C ILE A 8 9.66 4.06 14.26
N SER A 9 10.76 3.32 14.29
CA SER A 9 10.93 2.15 15.17
C SER A 9 12.25 2.18 15.92
N CYS A 10 12.28 1.62 17.12
CA CYS A 10 13.46 1.68 18.00
C CYS A 10 14.42 0.49 17.83
N GLY A 11 13.98 -0.60 17.23
CA GLY A 11 14.79 -1.80 16.97
C GLY A 11 14.99 -2.75 18.17
N HIS A 12 14.46 -2.44 19.38
CA HIS A 12 14.75 -3.24 20.57
C HIS A 12 13.56 -3.53 21.51
N CYS A 13 12.38 -2.92 21.27
CA CYS A 13 11.19 -3.23 22.05
C CYS A 13 10.61 -4.60 21.64
N TYR A 14 9.65 -5.11 22.41
CA TYR A 14 9.03 -6.40 22.14
C TYR A 14 8.58 -6.54 20.67
N PHE A 15 7.80 -5.58 20.17
CA PHE A 15 7.30 -5.64 18.80
C PHE A 15 8.40 -5.51 17.73
N CYS A 16 9.45 -4.72 17.99
CA CYS A 16 10.58 -4.65 17.07
C CYS A 16 11.36 -5.98 17.01
N ASN A 17 11.50 -6.69 18.14
CA ASN A 17 12.12 -8.02 18.18
C ASN A 17 11.29 -9.06 17.42
N GLU A 18 9.95 -8.90 17.39
CA GLU A 18 9.03 -9.71 16.57
C GLU A 18 8.93 -9.24 15.11
N GLN A 19 9.80 -8.30 14.68
CA GLN A 19 9.76 -7.68 13.34
C GLN A 19 8.45 -6.94 13.01
N LEU A 20 7.68 -6.57 14.02
CA LEU A 20 6.47 -5.77 13.89
C LEU A 20 6.78 -4.28 14.10
N TYR A 21 7.63 -3.75 13.25
CA TYR A 21 8.19 -2.40 13.39
C TYR A 21 7.13 -1.30 13.35
N SER A 22 6.06 -1.51 12.58
CA SER A 22 4.90 -0.60 12.55
C SER A 22 4.10 -0.57 13.87
N GLN A 23 4.43 -1.45 14.82
CA GLN A 23 3.81 -1.55 16.13
C GLN A 23 4.77 -1.15 17.26
N CYS A 24 5.86 -0.46 16.97
CA CYS A 24 6.85 -0.05 17.96
C CYS A 24 6.21 0.70 19.12
N GLU A 25 6.32 0.14 20.34
CA GLU A 25 5.72 0.73 21.53
C GLU A 25 6.55 1.89 22.12
N THR A 26 7.86 1.94 21.82
CA THR A 26 8.75 3.00 22.27
C THR A 26 8.44 4.34 21.59
N THR A 27 8.09 4.30 20.29
CA THR A 27 7.80 5.51 19.50
C THR A 27 6.32 5.85 19.45
N ARG A 28 5.48 4.96 19.97
CA ARG A 28 4.04 5.17 20.02
C ARG A 28 3.70 6.44 20.80
N ASP A 29 2.89 7.32 20.20
CA ASP A 29 2.38 8.48 20.89
C ASP A 29 1.40 8.10 22.02
N ARG A 30 1.60 8.69 23.19
CA ARG A 30 0.78 8.51 24.39
C ARG A 30 0.04 9.79 24.79
N GLY A 31 -0.06 10.74 23.87
CA GLY A 31 -0.79 12.00 24.11
C GLY A 31 -2.30 11.77 24.24
N LYS A 32 -3.00 12.76 24.83
CA LYS A 32 -4.45 12.71 25.12
C LYS A 32 -5.29 12.38 23.87
N LEU A 33 -4.89 12.83 22.69
CA LEU A 33 -5.59 12.54 21.45
C LEU A 33 -5.44 11.08 21.03
N ALA A 34 -4.23 10.52 21.19
CA ALA A 34 -3.96 9.11 20.95
C ALA A 34 -4.71 8.22 21.95
N GLU A 35 -4.80 8.64 23.23
CA GLU A 35 -5.60 7.98 24.25
C GLU A 35 -7.09 8.03 23.91
N ALA A 36 -7.63 9.17 23.52
CA ALA A 36 -9.03 9.30 23.10
C ALA A 36 -9.34 8.41 21.87
N ALA A 37 -8.44 8.35 20.89
CA ALA A 37 -8.57 7.48 19.74
C ALA A 37 -8.47 5.99 20.12
N SER A 38 -7.78 5.65 21.20
CA SER A 38 -7.64 4.27 21.70
C SER A 38 -8.90 3.76 22.41
N LEU A 39 -9.84 4.62 22.77
CA LEU A 39 -11.15 4.22 23.28
C LEU A 39 -11.97 3.42 22.25
N LEU A 40 -11.63 3.55 20.96
CA LEU A 40 -12.25 2.80 19.86
C LEU A 40 -11.46 1.54 19.47
N GLY A 41 -10.38 1.20 20.20
CA GLY A 41 -9.56 0.02 19.96
C GLY A 41 -8.21 0.10 20.66
N ARG A 42 -7.60 -1.07 20.93
CA ARG A 42 -6.29 -1.16 21.57
C ARG A 42 -5.20 -0.66 20.64
N GLY A 43 -4.71 0.51 20.93
CA GLY A 43 -3.39 0.90 20.48
C GLY A 43 -3.30 1.40 19.05
N LYS A 44 -2.66 2.52 18.94
CA LYS A 44 -2.06 2.98 17.68
C LYS A 44 -0.68 2.35 17.57
N GLY A 45 -0.21 2.16 16.36
CA GLY A 45 1.12 1.65 16.08
C GLY A 45 2.22 2.66 16.41
N ALA A 46 3.39 2.44 15.85
CA ALA A 46 4.52 3.34 15.91
C ALA A 46 4.19 4.75 15.40
N SER A 47 4.97 5.74 15.79
CA SER A 47 4.90 7.07 15.17
C SER A 47 5.27 7.00 13.69
N LEU A 48 4.63 7.87 12.89
CA LEU A 48 4.83 7.96 11.45
C LEU A 48 5.28 9.37 11.06
N PHE A 49 6.15 9.45 10.06
CA PHE A 49 6.52 10.70 9.44
C PHE A 49 5.37 11.27 8.59
N GLY A 50 5.13 12.59 8.69
CA GLY A 50 4.19 13.29 7.82
C GLY A 50 2.74 12.86 7.94
N TYR A 51 2.35 12.24 9.07
CA TYR A 51 1.00 11.71 9.26
C TYR A 51 0.24 12.46 10.37
N THR A 52 -0.85 11.90 10.89
CA THR A 52 -1.76 12.58 11.80
C THR A 52 -1.19 12.71 13.24
N HIS A 53 -1.79 13.60 14.03
CA HIS A 53 -1.50 13.75 15.47
C HIS A 53 -1.71 12.45 16.26
N VAL A 54 -2.58 11.57 15.80
CA VAL A 54 -2.81 10.25 16.41
C VAL A 54 -1.58 9.34 16.31
N TYR A 55 -0.69 9.61 15.36
CA TYR A 55 0.57 8.88 15.15
C TYR A 55 1.80 9.75 15.44
N GLY A 56 1.69 10.69 16.38
CA GLY A 56 2.80 11.45 16.93
C GLY A 56 3.08 12.79 16.24
N ALA A 57 2.36 13.14 15.17
CA ALA A 57 2.52 14.40 14.44
C ALA A 57 4.01 14.74 14.12
N VAL A 58 4.80 13.71 13.79
CA VAL A 58 6.21 13.91 13.43
C VAL A 58 6.27 14.53 12.04
N PRO A 59 7.04 15.62 11.84
CA PRO A 59 7.18 16.24 10.52
C PRO A 59 7.60 15.24 9.44
N GLY A 60 7.09 15.41 8.22
CA GLY A 60 7.38 14.55 7.08
C GLY A 60 8.73 14.82 6.42
N GLY A 61 9.11 13.95 5.49
CA GLY A 61 10.37 13.99 4.76
C GLY A 61 10.33 14.80 3.45
N GLN A 62 9.19 15.42 3.10
CA GLN A 62 9.12 16.35 1.97
C GLN A 62 9.62 17.73 2.40
N ALA A 63 10.92 17.83 2.61
CA ALA A 63 11.62 18.97 3.16
C ALA A 63 13.11 18.88 2.82
N GLU A 64 13.80 19.99 2.76
CA GLU A 64 15.26 20.04 2.59
C GLU A 64 16.01 19.35 3.75
N TYR A 65 15.45 19.42 4.96
CA TYR A 65 16.03 18.82 6.17
C TYR A 65 14.99 18.03 6.93
N LEU A 66 15.37 16.83 7.36
CA LEU A 66 14.53 15.94 8.15
C LEU A 66 15.19 15.58 9.47
N ARG A 67 14.51 15.84 10.59
CA ARG A 67 14.92 15.29 11.88
C ARG A 67 14.44 13.85 12.00
N VAL A 68 15.35 12.89 12.09
CA VAL A 68 15.04 11.45 12.14
C VAL A 68 15.15 10.93 13.59
N PRO A 69 14.03 10.72 14.29
CA PRO A 69 14.04 10.00 15.56
C PRO A 69 14.49 8.54 15.38
N GLN A 70 15.13 7.96 16.41
CA GLN A 70 15.63 6.59 16.38
C GLN A 70 16.58 6.32 15.19
N ALA A 71 17.44 7.29 14.85
CA ALA A 71 18.32 7.23 13.68
C ALA A 71 19.38 6.10 13.76
N HIS A 72 19.56 5.49 14.91
CA HIS A 72 20.43 4.33 15.09
C HIS A 72 19.86 3.05 14.48
N PHE A 73 18.55 2.99 14.23
CA PHE A 73 17.88 1.81 13.71
C PHE A 73 17.05 2.08 12.45
N GLY A 74 16.22 3.14 12.44
CA GLY A 74 15.23 3.39 11.37
C GLY A 74 15.82 3.47 9.97
N PRO A 75 16.83 4.34 9.71
CA PRO A 75 17.38 4.53 8.38
C PRO A 75 18.00 3.25 7.80
N VAL A 76 17.76 3.03 6.51
CA VAL A 76 18.33 1.94 5.72
C VAL A 76 19.53 2.48 4.97
N LYS A 77 20.72 1.91 5.19
CA LYS A 77 21.92 2.31 4.46
C LYS A 77 21.86 1.79 3.03
N VAL A 78 22.04 2.65 2.05
CA VAL A 78 22.25 2.25 0.65
C VAL A 78 23.63 1.61 0.53
N PRO A 79 23.76 0.47 -0.15
CA PRO A 79 25.05 -0.21 -0.33
C PRO A 79 26.10 0.70 -1.00
N GLU A 80 27.37 0.54 -0.63
CA GLU A 80 28.45 1.36 -1.19
C GLU A 80 28.69 1.04 -2.68
N GLU A 81 28.42 -0.20 -3.08
CA GLU A 81 28.51 -0.67 -4.47
C GLU A 81 27.50 0.05 -5.39
N ALA A 82 26.44 0.62 -4.81
CA ALA A 82 25.45 1.42 -5.51
C ALA A 82 25.78 2.92 -5.53
N GLU A 83 27.02 3.33 -5.19
CA GLU A 83 27.46 4.70 -5.34
C GLU A 83 27.38 5.11 -6.81
N GLY A 84 26.66 6.23 -7.08
CA GLY A 84 26.41 6.69 -8.46
C GLY A 84 25.06 6.23 -9.05
N ALA A 85 24.40 5.22 -8.50
CA ALA A 85 23.02 4.90 -8.88
C ALA A 85 22.05 6.03 -8.51
N PRO A 86 20.99 6.26 -9.29
CA PRO A 86 20.01 7.32 -9.02
C PRO A 86 19.32 7.12 -7.67
N ASP A 87 19.02 8.19 -6.95
CA ASP A 87 18.34 8.13 -5.66
C ASP A 87 16.94 7.52 -5.79
N GLU A 88 16.28 7.73 -6.90
CA GLU A 88 14.95 7.20 -7.20
C GLU A 88 14.88 5.68 -7.13
N ARG A 89 15.94 4.98 -7.46
CA ARG A 89 16.02 3.52 -7.36
C ARG A 89 15.73 3.03 -5.95
N PHE A 90 16.19 3.78 -4.93
CA PHE A 90 16.08 3.41 -3.52
C PHE A 90 14.92 4.13 -2.82
N LEU A 91 14.43 5.24 -3.37
CA LEU A 91 13.42 6.09 -2.73
C LEU A 91 12.17 5.29 -2.31
N TYR A 92 11.73 4.40 -3.16
CA TYR A 92 10.51 3.61 -2.93
C TYR A 92 10.65 2.58 -1.80
N LEU A 93 11.87 2.30 -1.35
CA LEU A 93 12.12 1.48 -0.16
C LEU A 93 11.64 2.16 1.13
N SER A 94 11.38 3.48 1.09
CA SER A 94 10.83 4.21 2.22
C SER A 94 9.39 3.81 2.58
N ASP A 95 8.62 3.32 1.58
CA ASP A 95 7.19 2.97 1.73
C ASP A 95 6.70 2.00 0.64
N VAL A 96 6.65 2.43 -0.64
CA VAL A 96 5.92 1.74 -1.70
C VAL A 96 6.34 0.28 -1.86
N LEU A 97 7.64 0.00 -1.95
CA LEU A 97 8.15 -1.35 -2.15
C LEU A 97 7.86 -2.26 -0.95
N PRO A 98 8.21 -1.88 0.30
CA PRO A 98 7.91 -2.72 1.47
C PRO A 98 6.41 -2.89 1.73
N THR A 99 5.59 -1.89 1.43
CA THR A 99 4.14 -1.97 1.55
C THR A 99 3.56 -2.96 0.53
N SER A 100 4.01 -2.89 -0.71
CA SER A 100 3.62 -3.83 -1.76
C SER A 100 4.13 -5.24 -1.49
N TRP A 101 5.37 -5.37 -0.99
CA TRP A 101 5.92 -6.67 -0.61
C TRP A 101 5.12 -7.32 0.52
N GLN A 102 4.82 -6.56 1.57
CA GLN A 102 3.96 -7.05 2.66
C GLN A 102 2.57 -7.43 2.17
N ALA A 103 1.98 -6.66 1.25
CA ALA A 103 0.68 -6.96 0.69
C ALA A 103 0.67 -8.33 0.01
N VAL A 104 1.69 -8.63 -0.80
CA VAL A 104 1.82 -9.91 -1.51
C VAL A 104 2.16 -11.04 -0.53
N ALA A 105 3.09 -10.84 0.40
CA ALA A 105 3.41 -11.82 1.42
C ALA A 105 2.20 -12.17 2.32
N TYR A 106 1.34 -11.18 2.59
CA TYR A 106 0.11 -11.40 3.35
C TYR A 106 -1.00 -12.03 2.50
N ALA A 107 -1.01 -11.82 1.20
CA ALA A 107 -1.92 -12.50 0.28
C ALA A 107 -1.66 -14.01 0.23
N ASP A 108 -0.40 -14.43 0.45
CA ASP A 108 -0.01 -15.87 0.53
C ASP A 108 -0.49 -16.65 -0.69
N VAL A 109 -0.21 -16.10 -1.88
CA VAL A 109 -0.64 -16.70 -3.15
C VAL A 109 0.10 -18.01 -3.36
N PRO A 110 -0.59 -19.11 -3.68
CA PRO A 110 0.08 -20.37 -4.04
C PRO A 110 0.99 -20.19 -5.26
N GLU A 111 2.00 -21.03 -5.39
CA GLU A 111 2.79 -21.12 -6.64
C GLU A 111 1.85 -21.37 -7.83
N ASP A 112 2.07 -20.66 -8.93
CA ASP A 112 1.18 -20.64 -10.11
C ASP A 112 -0.26 -20.17 -9.83
N GLY A 113 -0.55 -19.65 -8.64
CA GLY A 113 -1.87 -19.17 -8.24
C GLY A 113 -2.27 -17.86 -8.90
N THR A 114 -3.56 -17.51 -8.77
CA THR A 114 -4.15 -16.28 -9.30
C THR A 114 -4.33 -15.25 -8.20
N LEU A 115 -3.74 -14.07 -8.37
CA LEU A 115 -3.90 -12.91 -7.49
C LEU A 115 -4.83 -11.88 -8.13
N GLY A 116 -5.84 -11.39 -7.39
CA GLY A 116 -6.61 -10.20 -7.73
C GLY A 116 -6.10 -8.97 -6.99
N ILE A 117 -5.98 -7.82 -7.67
CA ILE A 117 -5.55 -6.56 -7.05
C ILE A 117 -6.57 -5.48 -7.37
N TRP A 118 -7.21 -4.90 -6.37
CA TRP A 118 -8.09 -3.76 -6.50
C TRP A 118 -7.32 -2.48 -6.19
N GLY A 119 -7.25 -1.59 -7.19
CA GLY A 119 -6.44 -0.36 -7.18
C GLY A 119 -5.04 -0.59 -7.74
N LEU A 120 -4.76 0.01 -8.91
CA LEU A 120 -3.48 -0.04 -9.60
C LEU A 120 -2.69 1.28 -9.47
N GLY A 121 -2.81 1.94 -8.32
CA GLY A 121 -1.89 3.01 -7.90
C GLY A 121 -0.48 2.46 -7.65
N PRO A 122 0.45 3.26 -7.10
CA PRO A 122 1.83 2.83 -6.89
C PRO A 122 1.96 1.49 -6.15
N ILE A 123 1.13 1.27 -5.12
CA ILE A 123 1.13 0.02 -4.35
C ILE A 123 0.64 -1.16 -5.21
N GLY A 124 -0.49 -1.00 -5.92
CA GLY A 124 -1.01 -2.06 -6.78
C GLY A 124 -0.08 -2.42 -7.93
N GLN A 125 0.56 -1.42 -8.58
CA GLN A 125 1.56 -1.63 -9.62
C GLN A 125 2.72 -2.51 -9.11
N MET A 126 3.29 -2.14 -7.97
CA MET A 126 4.41 -2.88 -7.42
C MET A 126 3.99 -4.23 -6.83
N SER A 127 2.80 -4.34 -6.24
CA SER A 127 2.26 -5.63 -5.78
C SER A 127 2.12 -6.63 -6.92
N ALA A 128 1.66 -6.19 -8.10
CA ALA A 128 1.55 -7.07 -9.27
C ALA A 128 2.91 -7.62 -9.72
N ARG A 129 3.93 -6.76 -9.82
CA ARG A 129 5.29 -7.14 -10.24
C ARG A 129 5.98 -8.03 -9.21
N ILE A 130 5.83 -7.70 -7.92
CA ILE A 130 6.32 -8.52 -6.82
C ILE A 130 5.62 -9.88 -6.78
N ALA A 131 4.32 -9.95 -7.06
CA ALA A 131 3.60 -11.21 -7.11
C ALA A 131 4.16 -12.15 -8.17
N TYR A 132 4.41 -11.67 -9.39
CA TYR A 132 5.09 -12.46 -10.42
C TYR A 132 6.50 -12.88 -10.01
N HIS A 133 7.27 -11.98 -9.41
CA HIS A 133 8.60 -12.29 -8.89
C HIS A 133 8.58 -13.39 -7.83
N LEU A 134 7.53 -13.45 -7.02
CA LEU A 134 7.34 -14.45 -5.96
C LEU A 134 6.58 -15.70 -6.42
N GLY A 135 6.31 -15.88 -7.72
CA GLY A 135 5.80 -17.12 -8.29
C GLY A 135 4.28 -17.16 -8.52
N ALA A 136 3.58 -16.02 -8.46
CA ALA A 136 2.19 -16.00 -8.91
C ALA A 136 2.12 -16.29 -10.43
N GLY A 137 1.26 -17.22 -10.84
CA GLY A 137 1.10 -17.57 -12.24
C GLY A 137 0.27 -16.55 -13.01
N ARG A 138 -0.63 -15.85 -12.32
CA ARG A 138 -1.58 -14.92 -12.94
C ARG A 138 -1.93 -13.76 -12.01
N VAL A 139 -2.01 -12.54 -12.55
CA VAL A 139 -2.47 -11.36 -11.81
C VAL A 139 -3.59 -10.68 -12.58
N ILE A 140 -4.73 -10.45 -11.90
CA ILE A 140 -5.88 -9.67 -12.40
C ILE A 140 -5.90 -8.35 -11.63
N GLY A 141 -5.81 -7.22 -12.35
CA GLY A 141 -5.78 -5.89 -11.75
C GLY A 141 -7.01 -5.07 -12.10
N VAL A 142 -7.66 -4.48 -11.10
CA VAL A 142 -8.90 -3.70 -11.23
C VAL A 142 -8.64 -2.23 -10.92
N ASP A 143 -8.86 -1.34 -11.88
CA ASP A 143 -8.78 0.12 -11.74
C ASP A 143 -9.69 0.76 -12.81
N ASN A 144 -9.78 2.09 -12.87
CA ASN A 144 -10.46 2.82 -13.95
C ASN A 144 -9.60 3.95 -14.54
N VAL A 145 -8.35 4.07 -14.12
CA VAL A 145 -7.42 5.08 -14.64
C VAL A 145 -6.65 4.47 -15.82
N PRO A 146 -6.84 4.97 -17.06
CA PRO A 146 -6.28 4.35 -18.26
C PRO A 146 -4.77 4.18 -18.22
N GLU A 147 -4.04 5.15 -17.67
CA GLU A 147 -2.59 5.13 -17.58
C GLU A 147 -2.12 4.04 -16.60
N ARG A 148 -2.84 3.83 -15.51
CA ARG A 148 -2.56 2.77 -14.53
C ARG A 148 -2.82 1.39 -15.13
N LEU A 149 -3.94 1.23 -15.85
CA LEU A 149 -4.27 0.00 -16.56
C LEU A 149 -3.21 -0.33 -17.62
N THR A 150 -2.81 0.67 -18.41
CA THR A 150 -1.79 0.53 -19.44
C THR A 150 -0.44 0.12 -18.84
N LEU A 151 -0.01 0.78 -17.76
CA LEU A 151 1.25 0.45 -17.11
C LEU A 151 1.22 -0.97 -16.51
N ALA A 152 0.12 -1.37 -15.87
CA ALA A 152 -0.03 -2.71 -15.33
C ALA A 152 0.01 -3.78 -16.44
N ALA A 153 -0.70 -3.56 -17.55
CA ALA A 153 -0.71 -4.46 -18.69
C ALA A 153 0.69 -4.66 -19.32
N LYS A 154 1.55 -3.63 -19.32
CA LYS A 154 2.95 -3.72 -19.77
C LYS A 154 3.72 -4.81 -19.01
N TYR A 155 3.37 -5.05 -17.76
CA TYR A 155 3.98 -6.05 -16.87
C TYR A 155 3.17 -7.35 -16.76
N GLY A 156 2.30 -7.63 -17.75
CA GLY A 156 1.59 -8.90 -17.86
C GLY A 156 0.32 -9.01 -17.00
N VAL A 157 -0.12 -7.92 -16.37
CA VAL A 157 -1.38 -7.93 -15.59
C VAL A 157 -2.58 -7.97 -16.52
N GLU A 158 -3.53 -8.85 -16.27
CA GLU A 158 -4.83 -8.85 -16.91
C GLU A 158 -5.69 -7.76 -16.29
N THR A 159 -5.87 -6.66 -17.02
CA THR A 159 -6.50 -5.46 -16.48
C THR A 159 -8.01 -5.45 -16.69
N VAL A 160 -8.74 -5.02 -15.67
CA VAL A 160 -10.19 -4.82 -15.67
C VAL A 160 -10.48 -3.34 -15.39
N ASP A 161 -11.06 -2.64 -16.37
CA ASP A 161 -11.62 -1.31 -16.17
C ASP A 161 -13.02 -1.44 -15.56
N PHE A 162 -13.14 -1.14 -14.26
CA PHE A 162 -14.42 -1.28 -13.56
C PHE A 162 -15.49 -0.27 -14.02
N SER A 163 -15.12 0.78 -14.76
CA SER A 163 -16.08 1.73 -15.35
C SER A 163 -16.70 1.22 -16.65
N ALA A 164 -16.09 0.21 -17.27
CA ALA A 164 -16.52 -0.37 -18.54
C ALA A 164 -17.31 -1.69 -18.37
N VAL A 165 -17.50 -2.17 -17.12
CA VAL A 165 -18.18 -3.43 -16.83
C VAL A 165 -19.32 -3.23 -15.83
N ASP A 166 -20.41 -3.97 -15.99
CA ASP A 166 -21.58 -3.87 -15.12
C ASP A 166 -21.32 -4.48 -13.73
N ASP A 167 -20.60 -5.61 -13.67
CA ASP A 167 -20.25 -6.30 -12.43
C ASP A 167 -18.83 -6.88 -12.49
N VAL A 168 -17.92 -6.25 -11.74
CA VAL A 168 -16.51 -6.69 -11.65
C VAL A 168 -16.38 -8.09 -11.06
N LYS A 169 -17.18 -8.41 -10.05
CA LYS A 169 -17.16 -9.73 -9.41
C LYS A 169 -17.52 -10.82 -10.42
N GLU A 170 -18.61 -10.63 -11.15
CA GLU A 170 -19.05 -11.62 -12.16
C GLU A 170 -17.96 -11.81 -13.24
N LEU A 171 -17.34 -10.71 -13.71
CA LEU A 171 -16.25 -10.81 -14.68
C LEU A 171 -15.04 -11.55 -14.11
N VAL A 172 -14.60 -11.24 -12.88
CA VAL A 172 -13.48 -11.94 -12.25
C VAL A 172 -13.78 -13.43 -12.02
N LEU A 173 -15.02 -13.77 -11.66
CA LEU A 173 -15.45 -15.17 -11.58
C LEU A 173 -15.40 -15.86 -12.95
N GLU A 174 -15.87 -15.21 -14.01
CA GLU A 174 -15.77 -15.74 -15.37
C GLU A 174 -14.32 -15.98 -15.78
N MET A 175 -13.43 -14.98 -15.58
CA MET A 175 -11.99 -15.08 -15.85
C MET A 175 -11.30 -16.22 -15.11
N THR A 176 -11.86 -16.66 -13.98
CA THR A 176 -11.32 -17.73 -13.10
C THR A 176 -12.14 -19.03 -13.16
N GLY A 177 -12.95 -19.20 -14.19
CA GLY A 177 -13.76 -20.42 -14.39
C GLY A 177 -14.82 -20.64 -13.28
N GLY A 178 -15.38 -19.57 -12.74
CA GLY A 178 -16.41 -19.56 -11.69
C GLY A 178 -15.88 -19.79 -10.26
N ARG A 179 -14.57 -19.99 -10.09
CA ARG A 179 -13.98 -20.32 -8.78
C ARG A 179 -13.63 -19.09 -7.96
N GLY A 180 -13.18 -18.02 -8.57
CA GLY A 180 -12.58 -16.84 -7.95
C GLY A 180 -11.05 -16.93 -7.86
N VAL A 181 -10.42 -15.81 -7.47
CA VAL A 181 -8.96 -15.70 -7.28
C VAL A 181 -8.49 -16.43 -6.03
N ASP A 182 -7.26 -16.93 -6.02
CA ASP A 182 -6.68 -17.59 -4.84
C ASP A 182 -6.48 -16.64 -3.68
N ALA A 183 -6.09 -15.40 -4.00
CA ALA A 183 -5.98 -14.32 -3.04
C ALA A 183 -6.36 -12.98 -3.66
N ALA A 184 -6.75 -12.02 -2.83
CA ALA A 184 -7.01 -10.65 -3.26
C ALA A 184 -6.26 -9.64 -2.40
N ILE A 185 -5.80 -8.56 -3.04
CA ILE A 185 -5.21 -7.39 -2.38
C ILE A 185 -6.16 -6.21 -2.57
N ASP A 186 -6.58 -5.59 -1.45
CA ASP A 186 -7.18 -4.27 -1.46
C ASP A 186 -6.07 -3.21 -1.30
N ALA A 187 -5.76 -2.52 -2.40
CA ALA A 187 -4.80 -1.42 -2.48
C ALA A 187 -5.48 -0.05 -2.66
N VAL A 188 -6.80 0.04 -2.42
CA VAL A 188 -7.60 1.26 -2.54
C VAL A 188 -7.78 1.98 -1.20
N GLY A 189 -8.24 1.26 -0.20
CA GLY A 189 -8.58 1.86 1.08
C GLY A 189 -9.71 2.89 0.98
N MET A 190 -9.59 3.96 1.77
CA MET A 190 -10.57 5.07 1.80
C MET A 190 -10.41 6.08 0.66
N GLU A 191 -9.44 5.91 -0.24
CA GLU A 191 -9.19 6.85 -1.34
C GLU A 191 -10.18 6.69 -2.51
N ALA A 192 -11.11 5.75 -2.42
CA ALA A 192 -12.11 5.48 -3.46
C ALA A 192 -13.02 6.69 -3.80
N SER A 193 -13.04 7.74 -2.99
CA SER A 193 -13.78 8.98 -3.29
C SER A 193 -13.26 10.18 -2.51
N GLY A 194 -12.77 11.19 -3.22
CA GLY A 194 -12.63 12.60 -2.82
C GLY A 194 -12.06 12.95 -1.44
N SER A 195 -11.43 14.10 -1.35
CA SER A 195 -10.63 14.64 -0.25
C SER A 195 -11.12 14.31 1.19
N LEU A 196 -10.18 14.13 2.11
CA LEU A 196 -10.39 13.98 3.57
C LEU A 196 -11.23 15.11 4.21
N ILE A 197 -11.40 16.24 3.53
CA ILE A 197 -12.15 17.42 4.02
C ILE A 197 -13.65 17.30 3.71
N ASP A 198 -14.03 16.71 2.57
CA ASP A 198 -15.45 16.49 2.21
C ASP A 198 -16.11 15.39 3.06
N SER A 199 -15.33 14.54 3.71
CA SER A 199 -15.83 13.41 4.49
C SER A 199 -16.49 13.80 5.83
N LEU A 200 -16.27 15.02 6.31
CA LEU A 200 -16.91 15.52 7.55
C LEU A 200 -18.35 15.99 7.34
N LEU A 201 -18.78 16.20 6.10
CA LEU A 201 -20.09 16.79 5.79
C LEU A 201 -21.12 15.84 5.14
N GLN A 202 -20.73 14.60 4.76
CA GLN A 202 -21.66 13.64 4.12
C GLN A 202 -21.65 12.27 4.82
N THR A 203 -22.35 12.17 5.93
CA THR A 203 -22.16 11.10 6.92
C THR A 203 -22.76 9.72 6.57
N THR A 204 -23.52 9.52 5.52
CA THR A 204 -24.22 8.24 5.29
C THR A 204 -23.99 7.57 3.93
N LYS A 205 -23.94 8.30 2.82
CA LYS A 205 -23.70 7.71 1.50
C LYS A 205 -22.22 7.44 1.20
N VAL A 206 -21.33 8.28 1.71
CA VAL A 206 -19.87 8.24 1.44
C VAL A 206 -19.19 7.01 2.07
N GLN A 207 -19.70 6.48 3.19
CA GLN A 207 -19.12 5.31 3.84
C GLN A 207 -19.42 3.98 3.12
N LEU A 208 -20.53 3.89 2.41
CA LEU A 208 -20.88 2.71 1.62
C LEU A 208 -19.98 2.58 0.39
N ASP A 209 -19.66 3.69 -0.26
CA ASP A 209 -18.78 3.71 -1.43
C ASP A 209 -17.32 3.40 -1.07
N LYS A 210 -16.85 3.85 0.09
CA LYS A 210 -15.46 3.63 0.54
C LYS A 210 -15.09 2.16 0.78
N ALA A 211 -16.05 1.31 1.11
CA ALA A 211 -15.81 -0.13 1.29
C ALA A 211 -16.19 -0.95 0.05
N TYR A 212 -16.53 -0.32 -1.07
CA TYR A 212 -16.98 -1.04 -2.25
C TYR A 212 -15.89 -1.94 -2.84
N ALA A 213 -14.69 -1.41 -3.03
CA ALA A 213 -13.54 -2.19 -3.50
C ALA A 213 -13.24 -3.38 -2.58
N LEU A 214 -13.23 -3.16 -1.26
CA LEU A 214 -13.03 -4.23 -0.28
C LEU A 214 -14.11 -5.32 -0.38
N ARG A 215 -15.38 -4.95 -0.56
CA ARG A 215 -16.47 -5.93 -0.75
C ARG A 215 -16.32 -6.70 -2.05
N GLN A 216 -15.91 -6.04 -3.13
CA GLN A 216 -15.61 -6.73 -4.40
C GLN A 216 -14.44 -7.71 -4.23
N CYS A 217 -13.36 -7.33 -3.54
CA CYS A 217 -12.26 -8.25 -3.19
C CYS A 217 -12.82 -9.52 -2.54
N ILE A 218 -13.58 -9.36 -1.46
CA ILE A 218 -14.13 -10.50 -0.70
C ILE A 218 -15.01 -11.38 -1.58
N ALA A 219 -15.89 -10.77 -2.38
CA ALA A 219 -16.83 -11.50 -3.24
C ALA A 219 -16.16 -12.24 -4.41
N SER A 220 -14.91 -11.88 -4.75
CA SER A 220 -14.16 -12.46 -5.87
C SER A 220 -13.13 -13.50 -5.45
N ILE A 221 -12.90 -13.69 -4.13
CA ILE A 221 -11.96 -14.68 -3.60
C ILE A 221 -12.63 -16.05 -3.59
N ARG A 222 -11.88 -17.10 -3.95
CA ARG A 222 -12.36 -18.49 -3.80
C ARG A 222 -12.51 -18.90 -2.33
N ARG A 223 -13.25 -19.95 -2.07
CA ARG A 223 -13.32 -20.57 -0.74
C ARG A 223 -11.92 -20.98 -0.27
N GLY A 224 -11.61 -20.70 1.00
CA GLY A 224 -10.30 -20.96 1.61
C GLY A 224 -9.18 -20.06 1.10
N GLY A 225 -9.51 -18.99 0.37
CA GLY A 225 -8.52 -18.02 -0.11
C GLY A 225 -8.13 -16.97 0.92
N THR A 226 -7.31 -16.01 0.52
CA THR A 226 -6.76 -15.00 1.42
C THR A 226 -7.09 -13.58 0.94
N LEU A 227 -7.50 -12.72 1.87
CA LEU A 227 -7.64 -11.29 1.68
C LEU A 227 -6.49 -10.56 2.36
N SER A 228 -5.71 -9.81 1.59
CA SER A 228 -4.68 -8.89 2.09
C SER A 228 -5.17 -7.46 1.97
N ILE A 229 -5.26 -6.74 3.11
CA ILE A 229 -5.71 -5.34 3.12
C ILE A 229 -4.52 -4.43 3.38
N SER A 230 -4.08 -3.71 2.34
CA SER A 230 -3.07 -2.64 2.40
C SER A 230 -3.70 -1.26 2.37
N GLY A 231 -4.93 -1.16 1.90
CA GLY A 231 -5.72 0.05 1.96
C GLY A 231 -5.95 0.53 3.39
N VAL A 232 -5.87 1.85 3.60
CA VAL A 232 -6.07 2.44 4.94
C VAL A 232 -7.54 2.72 5.17
N TYR A 233 -8.08 2.18 6.28
CA TYR A 233 -9.44 2.44 6.73
C TYR A 233 -9.42 3.12 8.11
N ALA A 234 -10.06 4.28 8.21
CA ALA A 234 -10.22 5.00 9.47
C ALA A 234 -11.65 4.88 9.97
N GLY A 235 -11.83 4.29 11.17
CA GLY A 235 -13.14 4.12 11.80
C GLY A 235 -13.86 2.81 11.42
N PRO A 236 -15.12 2.66 11.86
CA PRO A 236 -15.89 1.44 11.62
C PRO A 236 -16.32 1.35 10.16
N ILE A 237 -16.19 0.16 9.57
CA ILE A 237 -16.73 -0.16 8.25
C ILE A 237 -18.12 -0.73 8.43
N GLN A 238 -19.11 -0.03 7.89
CA GLN A 238 -20.50 -0.51 7.91
C GLN A 238 -20.70 -1.63 6.89
N MET A 239 -21.59 -2.58 7.20
CA MET A 239 -21.95 -3.70 6.34
C MET A 239 -20.72 -4.52 5.89
N PHE A 240 -19.76 -4.73 6.79
CA PHE A 240 -18.63 -5.62 6.52
C PHE A 240 -19.13 -7.07 6.43
N PRO A 241 -18.86 -7.82 5.33
CA PRO A 241 -19.47 -9.12 5.06
C PRO A 241 -18.79 -10.24 5.87
N LEU A 242 -18.82 -10.14 7.20
CA LEU A 242 -18.18 -11.10 8.09
C LEU A 242 -18.76 -12.52 7.95
N GLY A 243 -20.07 -12.63 7.64
CA GLY A 243 -20.72 -13.92 7.39
C GLY A 243 -20.11 -14.63 6.19
N ASP A 244 -19.88 -13.91 5.09
CA ASP A 244 -19.29 -14.47 3.88
C ASP A 244 -17.84 -14.93 4.13
N LEU A 245 -17.06 -14.14 4.87
CA LEU A 245 -15.71 -14.53 5.26
C LEU A 245 -15.69 -15.83 6.08
N PHE A 246 -16.65 -15.97 7.01
CA PHE A 246 -16.78 -17.15 7.84
C PHE A 246 -17.19 -18.40 7.01
N ASP A 247 -18.24 -18.27 6.23
CA ASP A 247 -18.79 -19.41 5.44
C ASP A 247 -17.82 -19.87 4.36
N MET A 248 -17.07 -18.94 3.74
CA MET A 248 -16.07 -19.23 2.72
C MET A 248 -14.70 -19.56 3.28
N GLN A 249 -14.49 -19.51 4.60
CA GLN A 249 -13.19 -19.73 5.28
C GLN A 249 -12.08 -18.83 4.74
N ILE A 250 -12.39 -17.57 4.46
CA ILE A 250 -11.41 -16.61 3.96
C ILE A 250 -10.51 -16.13 5.10
N GLN A 251 -9.20 -16.22 4.89
CA GLN A 251 -8.21 -15.64 5.79
C GLN A 251 -8.09 -14.13 5.52
N VAL A 252 -7.97 -13.33 6.58
CA VAL A 252 -7.76 -11.88 6.45
C VAL A 252 -6.45 -11.50 7.12
N ARG A 253 -5.56 -10.87 6.37
CA ARG A 253 -4.30 -10.31 6.87
C ARG A 253 -4.23 -8.83 6.51
N GLN A 254 -3.85 -7.99 7.48
CA GLN A 254 -3.86 -6.54 7.30
C GLN A 254 -2.86 -5.86 8.23
N GLY A 255 -2.52 -4.63 7.91
CA GLY A 255 -1.71 -3.79 8.77
C GLY A 255 -0.77 -2.88 8.00
N GLN A 256 -0.29 -1.84 8.69
CA GLN A 256 0.73 -0.97 8.12
C GLN A 256 2.03 -1.74 7.89
N ALA A 257 2.74 -1.39 6.82
CA ALA A 257 3.95 -2.09 6.43
C ALA A 257 5.05 -2.01 7.51
N ASN A 258 5.68 -3.14 7.74
CA ASN A 258 6.86 -3.27 8.58
C ASN A 258 8.11 -3.09 7.71
N VAL A 259 8.38 -1.85 7.27
CA VAL A 259 9.38 -1.55 6.22
C VAL A 259 10.70 -2.30 6.43
N ARG A 260 11.29 -2.20 7.60
CA ARG A 260 12.59 -2.85 7.91
C ARG A 260 12.58 -4.37 7.77
N ARG A 261 11.42 -5.01 7.90
CA ARG A 261 11.27 -6.47 7.77
C ARG A 261 11.59 -6.97 6.36
N TRP A 262 11.28 -6.15 5.36
CA TRP A 262 11.34 -6.55 3.96
C TRP A 262 12.56 -5.99 3.21
N VAL A 263 13.41 -5.22 3.91
CA VAL A 263 14.58 -4.56 3.30
C VAL A 263 15.56 -5.57 2.72
N ASP A 264 15.83 -6.65 3.43
CA ASP A 264 16.82 -7.65 3.02
C ASP A 264 16.36 -8.47 1.80
N ASP A 265 15.04 -8.61 1.63
CA ASP A 265 14.45 -9.27 0.45
C ASP A 265 14.43 -8.32 -0.77
N ILE A 266 14.17 -7.02 -0.56
CA ILE A 266 13.97 -6.05 -1.63
C ILE A 266 15.30 -5.44 -2.11
N MET A 267 16.23 -5.14 -1.19
CA MET A 267 17.46 -4.42 -1.53
C MET A 267 18.27 -5.08 -2.66
N PRO A 268 18.43 -6.41 -2.72
CA PRO A 268 19.15 -7.07 -3.83
C PRO A 268 18.52 -6.88 -5.21
N LEU A 269 17.21 -6.53 -5.26
CA LEU A 269 16.47 -6.32 -6.49
C LEU A 269 16.62 -4.89 -7.03
N LEU A 270 17.16 -3.97 -6.22
CA LEU A 270 17.38 -2.56 -6.59
C LEU A 270 18.75 -2.39 -7.25
N ASN A 271 18.92 -3.01 -8.40
CA ASN A 271 20.15 -3.05 -9.18
C ASN A 271 19.92 -2.57 -10.62
N ASP A 272 20.94 -2.64 -11.48
CA ASP A 272 20.86 -2.15 -12.86
C ASP A 272 19.94 -2.96 -13.77
N ASP A 273 19.62 -4.21 -13.41
CA ASP A 273 18.70 -5.06 -14.17
C ASP A 273 17.22 -4.68 -13.91
N ASP A 274 16.94 -3.93 -12.82
CA ASP A 274 15.62 -3.50 -12.38
C ASP A 274 14.51 -4.57 -12.57
N PRO A 275 14.66 -5.76 -11.95
CA PRO A 275 13.77 -6.89 -12.21
C PRO A 275 12.31 -6.63 -11.83
N LEU A 276 12.05 -5.62 -11.02
CA LEU A 276 10.71 -5.18 -10.65
C LEU A 276 10.20 -4.03 -11.51
N GLY A 277 11.01 -3.46 -12.41
CA GLY A 277 10.67 -2.29 -13.20
C GLY A 277 10.36 -1.06 -12.31
N THR A 278 11.09 -0.91 -11.22
CA THR A 278 10.86 0.11 -10.20
C THR A 278 10.99 1.53 -10.77
N GLU A 279 11.90 1.72 -11.72
CA GLU A 279 12.18 3.02 -12.32
C GLU A 279 11.01 3.54 -13.17
N ASP A 280 10.20 2.65 -13.75
CA ASP A 280 9.00 3.01 -14.52
C ASP A 280 7.85 3.59 -13.66
N LEU A 281 7.95 3.49 -12.35
CA LEU A 281 6.90 4.00 -11.46
C LEU A 281 6.88 5.53 -11.40
N LYS A 282 8.04 6.18 -11.57
CA LYS A 282 8.15 7.63 -11.59
C LYS A 282 7.55 8.18 -12.88
N THR A 283 6.42 8.86 -12.79
CA THR A 283 5.80 9.56 -13.92
C THR A 283 6.13 11.05 -13.95
N HIS A 284 6.38 11.63 -12.78
CA HIS A 284 6.65 13.06 -12.63
C HIS A 284 7.85 13.29 -11.70
N GLU A 285 8.67 14.26 -12.07
CA GLU A 285 9.74 14.80 -11.23
C GLU A 285 9.59 16.31 -11.20
N MET A 286 9.62 16.91 -10.02
CA MET A 286 9.42 18.34 -9.85
C MET A 286 10.18 18.85 -8.62
N PRO A 287 10.53 20.15 -8.57
CA PRO A 287 11.15 20.76 -7.40
C PRO A 287 10.19 20.75 -6.21
N LEU A 288 10.75 20.83 -4.99
CA LEU A 288 9.98 20.72 -3.75
C LEU A 288 8.90 21.81 -3.62
N GLU A 289 9.15 23.01 -4.15
CA GLU A 289 8.18 24.12 -4.16
C GLU A 289 6.91 23.81 -4.96
N ASP A 290 6.98 22.90 -5.95
CA ASP A 290 5.86 22.47 -6.75
C ASP A 290 5.08 21.28 -6.13
N ALA A 291 5.42 20.88 -4.90
CA ALA A 291 4.70 19.83 -4.20
C ALA A 291 3.17 20.00 -4.19
N PRO A 292 2.60 21.22 -4.00
CA PRO A 292 1.15 21.40 -4.08
C PRO A 292 0.56 20.98 -5.43
N LEU A 293 1.24 21.26 -6.55
CA LEU A 293 0.83 20.80 -7.88
C LEU A 293 0.93 19.27 -7.98
N GLY A 294 2.02 18.69 -7.48
CA GLY A 294 2.19 17.22 -7.45
C GLY A 294 1.07 16.52 -6.71
N TYR A 295 0.64 17.04 -5.56
CA TYR A 295 -0.51 16.53 -4.82
C TYR A 295 -1.82 16.70 -5.61
N GLU A 296 -2.02 17.82 -6.27
CA GLU A 296 -3.24 18.11 -7.02
C GLU A 296 -3.42 17.14 -8.20
N ILE A 297 -2.41 16.99 -9.06
CA ILE A 297 -2.49 16.09 -10.23
C ILE A 297 -2.61 14.62 -9.80
N PHE A 298 -1.89 14.21 -8.74
CA PHE A 298 -1.99 12.86 -8.21
C PHE A 298 -3.39 12.56 -7.65
N GLN A 299 -3.94 13.47 -6.84
CA GLN A 299 -5.27 13.30 -6.23
C GLN A 299 -6.37 13.29 -7.29
N LYS A 300 -6.29 14.20 -8.28
CA LYS A 300 -7.27 14.30 -9.38
C LYS A 300 -7.05 13.24 -10.46
N LYS A 301 -5.99 12.44 -10.37
CA LYS A 301 -5.63 11.43 -11.37
C LYS A 301 -5.48 12.06 -12.76
N GLN A 302 -4.81 13.19 -12.83
CA GLN A 302 -4.57 13.97 -14.04
C GLN A 302 -3.15 13.76 -14.56
N ASP A 303 -2.93 14.10 -15.83
CA ASP A 303 -1.62 14.11 -16.48
C ASP A 303 -0.85 12.77 -16.40
N GLY A 304 -1.58 11.65 -16.29
CA GLY A 304 -0.98 10.33 -16.17
C GLY A 304 -0.20 10.10 -14.85
N ALA A 305 -0.47 10.90 -13.81
CA ALA A 305 0.27 10.83 -12.56
C ALA A 305 0.05 9.51 -11.80
N ILE A 306 1.10 8.68 -11.76
CA ILE A 306 1.17 7.45 -10.95
C ILE A 306 2.06 7.69 -9.74
N LYS A 307 3.24 8.29 -9.92
CA LYS A 307 4.15 8.65 -8.83
C LYS A 307 4.90 9.94 -9.14
N CYS A 308 4.73 10.94 -8.26
CA CYS A 308 5.49 12.18 -8.31
C CYS A 308 6.70 12.08 -7.36
N VAL A 309 7.87 12.44 -7.86
CA VAL A 309 9.12 12.54 -7.08
C VAL A 309 9.45 14.02 -6.93
N LEU A 310 9.67 14.43 -5.69
CA LEU A 310 10.06 15.81 -5.35
C LEU A 310 11.58 15.86 -5.14
N LYS A 311 12.21 16.88 -5.69
CA LYS A 311 13.63 17.20 -5.51
C LYS A 311 13.75 18.44 -4.61
N ALA A 312 14.50 18.33 -3.51
CA ALA A 312 14.79 19.41 -2.59
C ALA A 312 16.03 20.21 -3.02
#